data_19f4a235e8962adb03cef8178ba935b3
#
_entry.id   19f4a235e8962adb03cef8178ba935b3
#
_cell.length_a   1.000
_cell.length_b   1.000
_cell.length_c   1.000
_cell.angle_alpha   90.00
_cell.angle_beta   90.00
_cell.angle_gamma   90.00
#
_symmetry.space_group_name_H-M   'P 1'
#
loop_
_entity.id
_entity.type
_entity.pdbx_description
1 polymer ?
#
loop_
_entity_poly.entity_id
_entity_poly.type
_entity_poly.pdbx_seq_one_letter_code
_entity_poly.pdbx_strand_id
1 'polypeptide(L)'
;MKSGMTFGAISLMALALVACGKTDLSTLDASEAAPDRPELSGSSEKIKVVGSSTVSPFATTVAERFGATSGFPTPIVETTGTGGGFKAFCQGVGPDQPSIADASRPIKDSEAELCASNGVTEITPVEIGYDGIVIANSKEGPDFDVTKTQLYLALAQDVPNEAGEFEPNPYKSWVDVDPSLPDEPIMVFGPPPTSGTRDAFVELGMEHGAETVPAMAALKASDPKAFSERAHTIRTDGAWIDFGENDTAIIQSLVKTPTAMGVLGFSYLEQNADRVKGAHLSGVPATFEMINSGEYGLSRVMFFYVKDQNLALVPGLIDFVEAFTSDSAFGPDGYLLEKGLIPLNDEDRAAQRAIVEELKTGAN
;
A
#
# COMPACT_ATOMS: atom_id res chain seq x y z
N MET A 1 58.58 -44.24 16.21
CA MET A 1 59.96 -44.21 15.65
C MET A 1 59.95 -43.07 14.60
N LYS A 2 60.82 -42.06 14.93
CA LYS A 2 61.59 -41.15 14.04
C LYS A 2 60.81 -40.52 12.84
N SER A 3 60.49 -39.24 12.88
CA SER A 3 61.34 -38.04 12.69
C SER A 3 61.69 -37.77 11.23
N GLY A 4 61.41 -36.56 10.79
CA GLY A 4 61.79 -35.99 9.49
C GLY A 4 61.24 -34.56 9.27
N MET A 5 61.87 -33.61 9.92
CA MET A 5 61.81 -32.18 9.65
C MET A 5 62.70 -31.86 8.46
N THR A 6 62.18 -31.04 7.50
CA THR A 6 63.10 -30.33 6.59
C THR A 6 62.61 -28.87 6.42
N PHE A 7 63.49 -27.98 6.81
CA PHE A 7 63.49 -26.52 6.60
C PHE A 7 63.91 -26.21 5.15
N GLY A 8 63.35 -25.13 4.58
CA GLY A 8 63.85 -24.60 3.29
C GLY A 8 63.24 -23.27 2.96
N ALA A 9 63.91 -22.30 3.24
CA ALA A 9 64.54 -21.16 2.57
C ALA A 9 63.67 -19.93 2.39
N ILE A 10 64.01 -18.93 3.15
CA ILE A 10 63.69 -17.51 3.08
C ILE A 10 64.40 -16.94 1.82
N SER A 11 63.61 -16.28 0.95
CA SER A 11 64.14 -15.41 -0.11
C SER A 11 63.73 -13.96 0.19
N LEU A 12 64.70 -13.18 0.64
CA LEU A 12 64.68 -11.74 0.70
C LEU A 12 64.62 -11.20 -0.73
N MET A 13 63.66 -10.36 -1.02
CA MET A 13 63.68 -9.52 -2.22
C MET A 13 63.56 -8.05 -1.81
N ALA A 14 64.53 -7.30 -2.30
CA ALA A 14 64.90 -5.95 -1.91
C ALA A 14 63.79 -4.89 -2.14
N LEU A 15 63.70 -3.96 -1.19
CA LEU A 15 62.99 -2.67 -1.34
C LEU A 15 63.71 -1.81 -2.38
N ALA A 16 63.01 -1.40 -3.43
CA ALA A 16 63.38 -0.22 -4.21
C ALA A 16 62.55 0.96 -3.72
N LEU A 17 63.23 1.90 -3.04
CA LEU A 17 62.64 3.22 -2.75
C LEU A 17 62.55 4.00 -4.08
N VAL A 18 61.32 4.30 -4.51
CA VAL A 18 61.04 5.31 -5.51
C VAL A 18 60.66 6.59 -4.77
N ALA A 19 61.40 7.66 -5.04
CA ALA A 19 61.27 8.96 -4.45
C ALA A 19 59.90 9.59 -4.68
N CYS A 20 59.26 10.06 -3.61
CA CYS A 20 58.12 10.95 -3.65
C CYS A 20 58.47 12.26 -4.33
N GLY A 21 57.99 12.46 -5.56
CA GLY A 21 57.81 13.81 -6.11
C GLY A 21 56.56 14.42 -5.46
N LYS A 22 56.74 15.50 -4.72
CA LYS A 22 55.61 16.34 -4.28
C LYS A 22 54.93 16.92 -5.50
N THR A 23 53.77 16.39 -5.88
CA THR A 23 52.87 17.03 -6.79
C THR A 23 52.10 18.11 -5.99
N ASP A 24 52.35 19.34 -6.33
CA ASP A 24 51.65 20.53 -5.79
C ASP A 24 50.18 20.48 -6.22
N LEU A 25 49.27 20.27 -5.28
CA LEU A 25 47.83 20.18 -5.50
C LEU A 25 47.16 21.59 -5.54
N SER A 26 47.95 22.65 -5.78
CA SER A 26 47.46 24.04 -5.74
C SER A 26 46.97 24.59 -7.07
N THR A 27 46.82 23.75 -8.11
CA THR A 27 46.30 24.21 -9.44
C THR A 27 45.20 23.32 -10.01
N LEU A 28 44.34 22.76 -9.16
CA LEU A 28 43.02 22.38 -9.64
C LEU A 28 42.11 23.56 -9.47
N ASP A 29 41.94 24.29 -10.58
CA ASP A 29 40.99 25.36 -10.74
C ASP A 29 39.56 24.81 -10.45
N ALA A 30 39.05 25.11 -9.27
CA ALA A 30 37.67 24.80 -8.86
C ALA A 30 36.72 25.82 -9.48
N SER A 31 36.68 25.87 -10.81
CA SER A 31 35.83 26.77 -11.58
C SER A 31 35.12 26.06 -12.74
N GLU A 32 34.54 24.87 -12.42
CA GLU A 32 33.30 24.47 -13.08
C GLU A 32 32.22 24.55 -12.02
N ALA A 33 31.69 25.77 -11.87
CA ALA A 33 30.46 25.98 -11.11
C ALA A 33 29.38 25.11 -11.72
N ALA A 34 28.84 24.19 -10.91
CA ALA A 34 27.56 23.59 -11.20
C ALA A 34 26.58 24.70 -11.59
N PRO A 35 25.67 24.47 -12.58
CA PRO A 35 24.76 25.51 -13.01
C PRO A 35 24.01 26.05 -11.80
N ASP A 36 23.96 27.38 -11.71
CA ASP A 36 23.29 28.15 -10.67
C ASP A 36 21.90 27.56 -10.44
N ARG A 37 21.80 26.79 -9.36
CA ARG A 37 20.52 26.37 -8.84
C ARG A 37 19.92 27.62 -8.24
N PRO A 38 18.76 28.12 -8.68
CA PRO A 38 18.15 29.23 -7.99
C PRO A 38 18.03 28.85 -6.52
N GLU A 39 18.70 29.59 -5.65
CA GLU A 39 18.41 29.54 -4.21
C GLU A 39 16.98 30.03 -4.06
N LEU A 40 16.04 29.09 -4.07
CA LEU A 40 14.70 29.32 -3.55
C LEU A 40 14.90 29.68 -2.09
N SER A 41 14.82 30.97 -1.80
CA SER A 41 14.93 31.52 -0.44
C SER A 41 13.91 30.83 0.43
N GLY A 42 14.40 29.89 1.27
CA GLY A 42 13.64 28.87 1.90
C GLY A 42 12.45 29.37 2.71
N SER A 43 11.30 28.89 2.35
CA SER A 43 10.33 28.54 3.39
C SER A 43 10.75 27.16 3.93
N SER A 44 10.92 27.05 5.24
CA SER A 44 11.15 25.78 5.91
C SER A 44 9.86 24.93 5.93
N GLU A 45 8.84 25.40 5.27
CA GLU A 45 7.50 24.83 5.22
C GLU A 45 7.50 23.63 4.29
N LYS A 46 7.15 22.49 4.86
CA LYS A 46 7.07 21.22 4.14
C LYS A 46 5.61 20.90 3.85
N ILE A 47 5.37 20.37 2.66
CA ILE A 47 4.09 19.73 2.34
C ILE A 47 3.86 18.62 3.34
N LYS A 48 2.69 18.61 3.99
CA LYS A 48 2.28 17.55 4.92
C LYS A 48 1.16 16.74 4.28
N VAL A 49 1.39 15.44 4.18
CA VAL A 49 0.46 14.43 3.68
C VAL A 49 0.10 13.53 4.85
N VAL A 50 -1.19 13.29 5.09
CA VAL A 50 -1.66 12.46 6.20
C VAL A 50 -2.76 11.51 5.73
N GLY A 51 -2.82 10.31 6.25
CA GLY A 51 -3.99 9.48 5.96
C GLY A 51 -3.74 7.99 5.84
N SER A 52 -4.29 7.41 4.80
CA SER A 52 -4.40 5.97 4.57
C SER A 52 -3.06 5.24 4.60
N SER A 53 -3.00 4.14 5.36
CA SER A 53 -1.87 3.21 5.36
C SER A 53 -1.66 2.55 3.99
N THR A 54 -2.74 2.34 3.24
CA THR A 54 -2.72 1.78 1.88
C THR A 54 -2.09 2.73 0.87
N VAL A 55 -2.38 4.03 0.95
CA VAL A 55 -1.88 5.06 0.02
C VAL A 55 -0.48 5.55 0.40
N SER A 56 -0.14 5.51 1.69
CA SER A 56 1.11 6.03 2.23
C SER A 56 2.39 5.52 1.54
N PRO A 57 2.53 4.23 1.12
CA PRO A 57 3.71 3.76 0.38
C PRO A 57 3.89 4.45 -0.97
N PHE A 58 2.79 4.76 -1.67
CA PHE A 58 2.80 5.48 -2.94
C PHE A 58 3.19 6.94 -2.71
N ALA A 59 2.52 7.61 -1.76
CA ALA A 59 2.81 9.00 -1.39
C ALA A 59 4.26 9.19 -0.93
N THR A 60 4.80 8.27 -0.12
CA THR A 60 6.19 8.28 0.33
C THR A 60 7.16 8.16 -0.85
N THR A 61 6.89 7.25 -1.79
CA THR A 61 7.73 7.06 -2.99
C THR A 61 7.77 8.31 -3.86
N VAL A 62 6.61 8.97 -4.07
CA VAL A 62 6.56 10.24 -4.80
C VAL A 62 7.26 11.35 -4.02
N ALA A 63 7.04 11.46 -2.70
CA ALA A 63 7.64 12.46 -1.84
C ALA A 63 9.18 12.41 -1.85
N GLU A 64 9.75 11.22 -1.77
CA GLU A 64 11.21 11.01 -1.83
C GLU A 64 11.79 11.45 -3.18
N ARG A 65 11.15 11.03 -4.29
CA ARG A 65 11.57 11.42 -5.65
C ARG A 65 11.42 12.92 -5.87
N PHE A 66 10.31 13.49 -5.44
CA PHE A 66 10.04 14.92 -5.52
C PHE A 66 11.10 15.73 -4.77
N GLY A 67 11.38 15.39 -3.51
CA GLY A 67 12.41 16.07 -2.73
C GLY A 67 13.82 15.96 -3.33
N ALA A 68 14.10 14.85 -4.05
CA ALA A 68 15.39 14.66 -4.71
C ALA A 68 15.55 15.46 -6.02
N THR A 69 14.45 15.82 -6.71
CA THR A 69 14.51 16.35 -8.07
C THR A 69 13.91 17.74 -8.26
N SER A 70 12.94 18.15 -7.43
CA SER A 70 12.19 19.40 -7.63
C SER A 70 12.89 20.66 -7.11
N GLY A 71 13.81 20.51 -6.15
CA GLY A 71 14.38 21.64 -5.42
C GLY A 71 13.56 22.08 -4.20
N PHE A 72 12.36 21.55 -3.99
CA PHE A 72 11.57 21.74 -2.77
C PHE A 72 11.98 20.75 -1.68
N PRO A 73 11.68 21.04 -0.40
CA PRO A 73 11.88 20.07 0.68
C PRO A 73 11.06 18.79 0.45
N THR A 74 11.59 17.64 0.84
CA THR A 74 10.85 16.37 0.80
C THR A 74 9.57 16.49 1.63
N PRO A 75 8.38 16.23 1.05
CA PRO A 75 7.12 16.20 1.79
C PRO A 75 7.16 15.23 2.97
N ILE A 76 6.42 15.54 4.03
CA ILE A 76 6.25 14.66 5.19
C ILE A 76 5.00 13.83 4.96
N VAL A 77 5.12 12.52 5.02
CA VAL A 77 3.98 11.58 4.90
C VAL A 77 3.78 10.89 6.24
N GLU A 78 2.57 11.03 6.80
CA GLU A 78 2.20 10.44 8.09
C GLU A 78 1.01 9.47 7.92
N THR A 79 1.19 8.25 8.38
CA THR A 79 0.17 7.20 8.31
C THR A 79 -0.71 7.25 9.56
N THR A 80 -1.97 7.63 9.38
CA THR A 80 -2.96 7.78 10.48
C THR A 80 -4.25 7.01 10.23
N GLY A 81 -4.32 6.28 9.10
CA GLY A 81 -5.56 5.73 8.54
C GLY A 81 -6.41 6.83 7.89
N THR A 82 -7.30 6.46 6.95
CA THR A 82 -8.12 7.41 6.19
C THR A 82 -8.93 8.35 7.09
N GLY A 83 -9.62 7.81 8.10
CA GLY A 83 -10.43 8.65 9.02
C GLY A 83 -9.58 9.55 9.93
N GLY A 84 -8.42 9.07 10.39
CA GLY A 84 -7.44 9.86 11.12
C GLY A 84 -6.86 10.99 10.27
N GLY A 85 -6.58 10.69 9.00
CA GLY A 85 -6.13 11.65 8.01
C GLY A 85 -7.11 12.79 7.79
N PHE A 86 -8.37 12.48 7.49
CA PHE A 86 -9.40 13.54 7.36
C PHE A 86 -9.60 14.34 8.64
N LYS A 87 -9.55 13.70 9.81
CA LYS A 87 -9.63 14.42 11.07
C LYS A 87 -8.50 15.43 11.24
N ALA A 88 -7.27 15.10 10.85
CA ALA A 88 -6.13 16.01 10.90
C ALA A 88 -6.19 17.06 9.78
N PHE A 89 -6.51 16.64 8.56
CA PHE A 89 -6.63 17.50 7.39
C PHE A 89 -7.68 18.60 7.59
N CYS A 90 -8.81 18.29 8.20
CA CYS A 90 -9.91 19.22 8.45
C CYS A 90 -9.71 20.14 9.66
N GLN A 91 -8.51 20.23 10.28
CA GLN A 91 -8.28 21.13 11.44
C GLN A 91 -8.18 22.61 11.08
N GLY A 92 -8.00 22.96 9.80
CA GLY A 92 -7.90 24.34 9.33
C GLY A 92 -7.04 24.50 8.09
N VAL A 93 -6.87 25.75 7.67
CA VAL A 93 -6.06 26.16 6.53
C VAL A 93 -4.76 26.76 7.03
N GLY A 94 -3.67 26.56 6.30
CA GLY A 94 -2.39 27.18 6.60
C GLY A 94 -1.20 26.23 6.43
N PRO A 95 0.03 26.79 6.41
CA PRO A 95 1.24 26.01 6.14
C PRO A 95 1.58 24.99 7.22
N ASP A 96 1.11 25.19 8.44
CA ASP A 96 1.31 24.24 9.54
C ASP A 96 0.31 23.08 9.53
N GLN A 97 -0.75 23.18 8.73
CA GLN A 97 -1.80 22.16 8.60
C GLN A 97 -1.47 21.18 7.46
N PRO A 98 -1.97 19.94 7.51
CA PRO A 98 -1.86 19.03 6.39
C PRO A 98 -2.51 19.61 5.13
N SER A 99 -1.78 19.54 4.01
CA SER A 99 -2.23 20.05 2.72
C SER A 99 -2.86 18.95 1.85
N ILE A 100 -2.54 17.70 2.14
CA ILE A 100 -3.06 16.53 1.43
C ILE A 100 -3.57 15.50 2.45
N ALA A 101 -4.74 14.91 2.16
CA ALA A 101 -5.24 13.73 2.86
C ALA A 101 -5.24 12.53 1.92
N ASP A 102 -4.47 11.50 2.24
CA ASP A 102 -4.50 10.21 1.57
C ASP A 102 -5.71 9.39 2.02
N ALA A 103 -6.43 8.80 1.07
CA ALA A 103 -7.64 8.07 1.38
C ALA A 103 -7.80 6.81 0.50
N SER A 104 -8.24 5.72 1.11
CA SER A 104 -8.57 4.47 0.44
C SER A 104 -10.08 4.27 0.26
N ARG A 105 -10.84 5.35 0.41
CA ARG A 105 -12.28 5.49 0.16
C ARG A 105 -12.63 6.96 -0.07
N PRO A 106 -13.79 7.26 -0.65
CA PRO A 106 -14.31 8.63 -0.69
C PRO A 106 -14.45 9.25 0.71
N ILE A 107 -14.32 10.59 0.76
CA ILE A 107 -14.63 11.38 1.96
C ILE A 107 -16.09 11.17 2.37
N LYS A 108 -16.36 11.02 3.67
CA LYS A 108 -17.72 10.89 4.21
C LYS A 108 -18.35 12.26 4.42
N ASP A 109 -19.67 12.34 4.39
CA ASP A 109 -20.40 13.59 4.67
C ASP A 109 -20.01 14.21 6.00
N SER A 110 -19.87 13.40 7.06
CA SER A 110 -19.45 13.86 8.38
C SER A 110 -18.00 14.41 8.41
N GLU A 111 -17.12 13.91 7.55
CA GLU A 111 -15.76 14.43 7.40
C GLU A 111 -15.75 15.74 6.61
N ALA A 112 -16.56 15.84 5.56
CA ALA A 112 -16.76 17.07 4.79
C ALA A 112 -17.39 18.19 5.66
N GLU A 113 -18.38 17.86 6.50
CA GLU A 113 -18.96 18.78 7.49
C GLU A 113 -17.94 19.26 8.52
N LEU A 114 -17.06 18.36 9.02
CA LEU A 114 -15.96 18.71 9.90
C LEU A 114 -14.99 19.70 9.23
N CYS A 115 -14.60 19.41 7.98
CA CYS A 115 -13.76 20.31 7.19
C CYS A 115 -14.39 21.70 7.05
N ALA A 116 -15.64 21.77 6.61
CA ALA A 116 -16.35 23.02 6.42
C ALA A 116 -16.48 23.84 7.73
N SER A 117 -16.76 23.16 8.85
CA SER A 117 -16.87 23.83 10.17
C SER A 117 -15.57 24.48 10.64
N ASN A 118 -14.43 24.01 10.16
CA ASN A 118 -13.09 24.51 10.44
C ASN A 118 -12.53 25.41 9.33
N GLY A 119 -13.36 25.82 8.35
CA GLY A 119 -12.97 26.72 7.28
C GLY A 119 -12.22 26.06 6.11
N VAL A 120 -12.14 24.73 6.07
CA VAL A 120 -11.61 23.98 4.92
C VAL A 120 -12.78 23.69 3.99
N THR A 121 -12.98 24.53 2.99
CA THR A 121 -14.17 24.57 2.12
C THR A 121 -13.88 24.22 0.66
N GLU A 122 -12.62 24.27 0.28
CA GLU A 122 -12.16 23.99 -1.09
C GLU A 122 -11.24 22.78 -1.05
N ILE A 123 -11.79 21.64 -1.49
CA ILE A 123 -11.14 20.32 -1.40
C ILE A 123 -11.31 19.62 -2.73
N THR A 124 -10.20 19.33 -3.39
CA THR A 124 -10.20 18.60 -4.66
C THR A 124 -9.78 17.14 -4.46
N PRO A 125 -10.66 16.17 -4.76
CA PRO A 125 -10.30 14.76 -4.84
C PRO A 125 -9.51 14.49 -6.13
N VAL A 126 -8.45 13.70 -6.01
CA VAL A 126 -7.69 13.16 -7.14
C VAL A 126 -7.57 11.66 -6.98
N GLU A 127 -8.07 10.91 -7.95
CA GLU A 127 -7.94 9.47 -8.00
C GLU A 127 -6.56 9.09 -8.53
N ILE A 128 -5.87 8.18 -7.83
CA ILE A 128 -4.49 7.83 -8.17
C ILE A 128 -4.34 6.41 -8.75
N GLY A 129 -5.36 5.60 -8.63
CA GLY A 129 -5.36 4.20 -9.07
C GLY A 129 -6.21 3.33 -8.17
N TYR A 130 -6.06 2.03 -8.34
CA TYR A 130 -6.77 1.05 -7.53
C TYR A 130 -5.80 0.31 -6.61
N ASP A 131 -6.28 0.04 -5.40
CA ASP A 131 -5.78 -1.01 -4.53
C ASP A 131 -6.59 -2.28 -4.84
N GLY A 132 -5.96 -3.25 -5.44
CA GLY A 132 -6.58 -4.52 -5.80
C GLY A 132 -5.90 -5.65 -5.04
N ILE A 133 -6.64 -6.24 -4.10
CA ILE A 133 -6.22 -7.41 -3.36
C ILE A 133 -6.88 -8.63 -3.98
N VAL A 134 -6.14 -9.70 -4.06
CA VAL A 134 -6.65 -10.96 -4.59
C VAL A 134 -6.39 -12.10 -3.62
N ILE A 135 -7.27 -13.09 -3.67
CA ILE A 135 -7.02 -14.41 -3.12
C ILE A 135 -6.44 -15.24 -4.27
N ALA A 136 -5.30 -15.85 -4.03
CA ALA A 136 -4.62 -16.67 -5.04
C ALA A 136 -4.19 -18.02 -4.47
N ASN A 137 -3.99 -19.01 -5.34
CA ASN A 137 -3.37 -20.26 -4.99
C ASN A 137 -2.50 -20.76 -6.15
N SER A 138 -1.79 -21.89 -5.94
CA SER A 138 -1.01 -22.51 -7.01
C SER A 138 -1.88 -22.91 -8.19
N LYS A 139 -1.36 -22.80 -9.42
CA LYS A 139 -2.02 -23.36 -10.60
C LYS A 139 -2.29 -24.87 -10.49
N GLU A 140 -1.46 -25.58 -9.74
CA GLU A 140 -1.59 -27.01 -9.51
C GLU A 140 -2.58 -27.36 -8.38
N GLY A 141 -3.05 -26.35 -7.64
CA GLY A 141 -4.02 -26.51 -6.56
C GLY A 141 -5.47 -26.54 -7.06
N PRO A 142 -6.42 -26.79 -6.15
CA PRO A 142 -7.84 -26.81 -6.48
C PRO A 142 -8.34 -25.44 -6.95
N ASP A 143 -9.46 -25.40 -7.65
CA ASP A 143 -10.14 -24.16 -7.97
C ASP A 143 -10.96 -23.73 -6.75
N PHE A 144 -10.83 -22.45 -6.39
CA PHE A 144 -11.59 -21.84 -5.32
C PHE A 144 -12.56 -20.79 -5.87
N ASP A 145 -13.80 -20.88 -5.42
CA ASP A 145 -14.78 -19.80 -5.54
C ASP A 145 -15.33 -19.55 -4.14
N VAL A 146 -14.84 -18.48 -3.51
CA VAL A 146 -15.16 -18.16 -2.12
C VAL A 146 -16.01 -16.89 -2.04
N THR A 147 -16.84 -16.81 -1.03
CA THR A 147 -17.55 -15.57 -0.68
C THR A 147 -16.83 -14.85 0.45
N LYS A 148 -17.09 -13.55 0.61
CA LYS A 148 -16.59 -12.78 1.76
C LYS A 148 -17.04 -13.35 3.09
N THR A 149 -18.27 -13.89 3.15
CA THR A 149 -18.78 -14.59 4.34
C THR A 149 -17.95 -15.82 4.69
N GLN A 150 -17.61 -16.63 3.69
CA GLN A 150 -16.77 -17.81 3.87
C GLN A 150 -15.35 -17.44 4.29
N LEU A 151 -14.79 -16.34 3.74
CA LEU A 151 -13.50 -15.83 4.18
C LEU A 151 -13.52 -15.39 5.65
N TYR A 152 -14.57 -14.67 6.07
CA TYR A 152 -14.75 -14.30 7.46
C TYR A 152 -14.86 -15.53 8.36
N LEU A 153 -15.75 -16.47 8.05
CA LEU A 153 -15.94 -17.68 8.84
C LEU A 153 -14.67 -18.54 8.91
N ALA A 154 -13.91 -18.62 7.82
CA ALA A 154 -12.65 -19.39 7.80
C ALA A 154 -11.54 -18.75 8.63
N LEU A 155 -11.45 -17.41 8.66
CA LEU A 155 -10.25 -16.69 9.10
C LEU A 155 -10.45 -15.84 10.36
N ALA A 156 -11.68 -15.56 10.81
CA ALA A 156 -11.92 -14.87 12.06
C ALA A 156 -11.41 -15.67 13.25
N GLN A 157 -10.89 -15.00 14.28
CA GLN A 157 -10.45 -15.64 15.51
C GLN A 157 -11.58 -16.32 16.23
N ASP A 158 -12.72 -15.64 16.36
CA ASP A 158 -13.93 -16.14 16.96
C ASP A 158 -15.09 -16.02 15.98
N VAL A 159 -15.94 -17.02 15.95
CA VAL A 159 -17.15 -17.04 15.10
C VAL A 159 -18.38 -17.34 15.96
N PRO A 160 -19.58 -16.88 15.56
CA PRO A 160 -20.79 -17.22 16.30
C PRO A 160 -21.20 -18.69 16.06
N ASN A 161 -21.59 -19.39 17.11
CA ASN A 161 -22.22 -20.70 17.05
C ASN A 161 -23.71 -20.56 16.67
N GLU A 162 -24.43 -21.68 16.62
CA GLU A 162 -25.87 -21.72 16.28
C GLU A 162 -26.76 -20.89 17.23
N ALA A 163 -26.31 -20.69 18.48
CA ALA A 163 -27.02 -19.86 19.44
C ALA A 163 -26.68 -18.36 19.30
N GLY A 164 -25.74 -18.02 18.43
CA GLY A 164 -25.23 -16.65 18.24
C GLY A 164 -24.18 -16.22 19.25
N GLU A 165 -23.68 -17.16 20.07
CA GLU A 165 -22.61 -16.94 21.03
C GLU A 165 -21.26 -17.09 20.33
N PHE A 166 -20.31 -16.18 20.62
CA PHE A 166 -18.98 -16.21 20.01
C PHE A 166 -18.07 -17.22 20.70
N GLU A 167 -17.45 -18.08 19.91
CA GLU A 167 -16.50 -19.10 20.36
C GLU A 167 -15.27 -19.14 19.46
N PRO A 168 -14.11 -19.67 19.94
CA PRO A 168 -12.94 -19.85 19.10
C PRO A 168 -13.28 -20.63 17.83
N ASN A 169 -12.76 -20.18 16.69
CA ASN A 169 -13.08 -20.69 15.37
C ASN A 169 -12.89 -22.22 15.28
N PRO A 170 -13.94 -23.02 15.06
CA PRO A 170 -13.87 -24.47 15.03
C PRO A 170 -13.43 -25.03 13.67
N TYR A 171 -13.55 -24.27 12.59
CA TYR A 171 -13.31 -24.73 11.22
C TYR A 171 -11.82 -25.07 10.99
N LYS A 172 -11.55 -26.24 10.40
CA LYS A 172 -10.19 -26.72 10.11
C LYS A 172 -9.92 -26.90 8.63
N SER A 173 -10.96 -27.19 7.86
CA SER A 173 -10.92 -27.30 6.40
C SER A 173 -11.94 -26.38 5.76
N TRP A 174 -11.75 -26.07 4.46
CA TRP A 174 -12.68 -25.23 3.74
C TRP A 174 -14.06 -25.85 3.61
N VAL A 175 -14.13 -27.18 3.48
CA VAL A 175 -15.41 -27.92 3.45
C VAL A 175 -16.17 -27.86 4.79
N ASP A 176 -15.50 -27.61 5.92
CA ASP A 176 -16.17 -27.37 7.21
C ASP A 176 -16.91 -26.02 7.21
N VAL A 177 -16.43 -25.06 6.45
CA VAL A 177 -17.07 -23.73 6.32
C VAL A 177 -18.27 -23.83 5.38
N ASP A 178 -18.09 -24.50 4.24
CA ASP A 178 -19.13 -24.71 3.25
C ASP A 178 -18.84 -26.00 2.44
N PRO A 179 -19.83 -26.92 2.34
CA PRO A 179 -19.66 -28.19 1.59
C PRO A 179 -19.36 -28.01 0.09
N SER A 180 -19.55 -26.82 -0.48
CA SER A 180 -19.20 -26.52 -1.88
C SER A 180 -17.72 -26.22 -2.10
N LEU A 181 -16.98 -25.95 -1.02
CA LEU A 181 -15.55 -25.63 -1.07
C LEU A 181 -14.70 -26.92 -1.08
N PRO A 182 -13.45 -26.84 -1.54
CA PRO A 182 -12.53 -27.98 -1.55
C PRO A 182 -12.31 -28.57 -0.15
N ASP A 183 -12.18 -29.91 -0.07
CA ASP A 183 -11.83 -30.62 1.17
C ASP A 183 -10.31 -30.51 1.42
N GLU A 184 -9.88 -29.29 1.71
CA GLU A 184 -8.49 -28.94 1.96
C GLU A 184 -8.38 -28.19 3.31
N PRO A 185 -7.28 -28.34 4.04
CA PRO A 185 -7.05 -27.57 5.27
C PRO A 185 -7.11 -26.06 5.02
N ILE A 186 -7.68 -25.30 5.95
CA ILE A 186 -7.60 -23.86 5.92
C ILE A 186 -6.15 -23.46 6.21
N MET A 187 -5.45 -23.00 5.17
CA MET A 187 -4.10 -22.47 5.26
C MET A 187 -3.98 -21.26 4.33
N VAL A 188 -3.77 -20.08 4.90
CA VAL A 188 -3.70 -18.83 4.15
C VAL A 188 -2.41 -18.10 4.51
N PHE A 189 -1.61 -17.81 3.50
CA PHE A 189 -0.43 -16.97 3.60
C PHE A 189 -0.83 -15.52 3.33
N GLY A 190 -0.47 -14.60 4.19
CA GLY A 190 -0.84 -13.21 3.99
C GLY A 190 0.10 -12.21 4.64
N PRO A 191 -0.10 -10.92 4.35
CA PRO A 191 0.72 -9.86 4.90
C PRO A 191 0.47 -9.68 6.41
N PRO A 192 1.47 -9.12 7.15
CA PRO A 192 1.39 -8.90 8.58
C PRO A 192 0.41 -7.75 8.94
N PRO A 193 0.05 -7.60 10.22
CA PRO A 193 -0.84 -6.52 10.67
C PRO A 193 -0.38 -5.09 10.37
N THR A 194 0.89 -4.90 10.00
CA THR A 194 1.46 -3.59 9.62
C THR A 194 1.24 -3.24 8.16
N SER A 195 0.73 -4.18 7.34
CA SER A 195 0.57 -4.04 5.90
C SER A 195 -0.73 -3.34 5.52
N GLY A 196 -0.65 -2.40 4.57
CA GLY A 196 -1.82 -1.80 3.94
C GLY A 196 -2.70 -2.82 3.18
N THR A 197 -2.09 -3.87 2.60
CA THR A 197 -2.81 -4.99 1.98
C THR A 197 -3.60 -5.79 3.03
N ARG A 198 -3.03 -5.98 4.23
CA ARG A 198 -3.75 -6.59 5.34
C ARG A 198 -4.93 -5.74 5.79
N ASP A 199 -4.75 -4.42 5.97
CA ASP A 199 -5.81 -3.48 6.33
C ASP A 199 -6.96 -3.54 5.30
N ALA A 200 -6.63 -3.50 4.02
CA ALA A 200 -7.62 -3.59 2.96
C ALA A 200 -8.33 -4.95 2.93
N PHE A 201 -7.62 -6.06 3.17
CA PHE A 201 -8.24 -7.39 3.25
C PHE A 201 -9.23 -7.50 4.41
N VAL A 202 -8.88 -7.00 5.59
CA VAL A 202 -9.83 -7.06 6.73
C VAL A 202 -11.01 -6.12 6.55
N GLU A 203 -10.83 -4.96 5.93
CA GLU A 203 -11.93 -4.02 5.64
C GLU A 203 -12.84 -4.54 4.51
N LEU A 204 -12.29 -4.90 3.35
CA LEU A 204 -13.08 -5.25 2.16
C LEU A 204 -13.57 -6.70 2.16
N GLY A 205 -12.81 -7.60 2.73
CA GLY A 205 -13.12 -9.03 2.79
C GLY A 205 -13.80 -9.44 4.08
N MET A 206 -13.09 -9.32 5.19
CA MET A 206 -13.52 -9.84 6.48
C MET A 206 -14.71 -9.05 7.06
N GLU A 207 -14.66 -7.73 7.09
CA GLU A 207 -15.74 -6.89 7.64
C GLU A 207 -17.03 -7.03 6.83
N HIS A 208 -16.94 -6.92 5.50
CA HIS A 208 -18.12 -7.12 4.65
C HIS A 208 -18.66 -8.56 4.72
N GLY A 209 -17.80 -9.55 4.89
CA GLY A 209 -18.22 -10.93 5.15
C GLY A 209 -18.95 -11.08 6.48
N ALA A 210 -18.42 -10.46 7.52
CA ALA A 210 -19.01 -10.46 8.85
C ALA A 210 -20.41 -9.81 8.87
N GLU A 211 -20.63 -8.75 8.12
CA GLU A 211 -21.93 -8.04 8.03
C GLU A 211 -23.09 -8.98 7.61
N THR A 212 -22.80 -10.02 6.85
CA THR A 212 -23.81 -10.99 6.39
C THR A 212 -24.14 -12.06 7.44
N VAL A 213 -23.35 -12.16 8.52
CA VAL A 213 -23.57 -13.11 9.62
C VAL A 213 -24.51 -12.49 10.65
N PRO A 214 -25.68 -13.10 10.94
CA PRO A 214 -26.73 -12.46 11.75
C PRO A 214 -26.26 -11.94 13.11
N ALA A 215 -25.44 -12.69 13.86
CA ALA A 215 -24.91 -12.26 15.16
C ALA A 215 -23.96 -11.06 15.03
N MET A 216 -23.16 -11.01 13.97
CA MET A 216 -22.26 -9.89 13.67
C MET A 216 -23.05 -8.66 13.21
N ALA A 217 -24.10 -8.82 12.38
CA ALA A 217 -24.98 -7.73 12.00
C ALA A 217 -25.69 -7.11 13.20
N ALA A 218 -26.15 -7.93 14.16
CA ALA A 218 -26.71 -7.46 15.42
C ALA A 218 -25.68 -6.71 16.28
N LEU A 219 -24.44 -7.22 16.33
CA LEU A 219 -23.34 -6.55 17.02
C LEU A 219 -23.01 -5.21 16.38
N LYS A 220 -22.97 -5.14 15.04
CA LYS A 220 -22.75 -3.87 14.31
C LYS A 220 -23.78 -2.81 14.64
N ALA A 221 -25.05 -3.21 14.76
CA ALA A 221 -26.13 -2.30 15.12
C ALA A 221 -26.08 -1.80 16.56
N SER A 222 -25.60 -2.61 17.51
CA SER A 222 -25.56 -2.30 18.95
C SER A 222 -24.23 -1.69 19.40
N ASP A 223 -23.11 -2.16 18.86
CA ASP A 223 -21.75 -1.69 19.18
C ASP A 223 -20.85 -1.80 17.91
N PRO A 224 -20.86 -0.78 17.05
CA PRO A 224 -20.04 -0.76 15.83
C PRO A 224 -18.54 -0.94 16.08
N LYS A 225 -18.05 -0.48 17.24
CA LYS A 225 -16.63 -0.60 17.58
C LYS A 225 -16.27 -2.06 17.87
N ALA A 226 -17.04 -2.72 18.73
CA ALA A 226 -16.84 -4.14 19.04
C ALA A 226 -17.02 -5.02 17.78
N PHE A 227 -17.94 -4.65 16.88
CA PHE A 227 -18.09 -5.30 15.57
C PHE A 227 -16.80 -5.20 14.75
N SER A 228 -16.27 -3.99 14.54
CA SER A 228 -15.06 -3.79 13.73
C SER A 228 -13.85 -4.51 14.35
N GLU A 229 -13.64 -4.38 15.66
CA GLU A 229 -12.55 -5.09 16.36
C GLU A 229 -12.63 -6.61 16.14
N ARG A 230 -13.83 -7.20 16.24
CA ARG A 230 -14.04 -8.63 16.06
C ARG A 230 -13.91 -9.06 14.59
N ALA A 231 -14.46 -8.28 13.66
CA ALA A 231 -14.38 -8.54 12.23
C ALA A 231 -12.93 -8.52 11.70
N HIS A 232 -12.09 -7.65 12.27
CA HIS A 232 -10.69 -7.48 11.86
C HIS A 232 -9.71 -8.41 12.57
N THR A 233 -10.15 -9.14 13.61
CA THR A 233 -9.27 -10.05 14.35
C THR A 233 -9.16 -11.39 13.64
N ILE A 234 -8.04 -11.63 12.97
CA ILE A 234 -7.75 -12.91 12.32
C ILE A 234 -7.17 -13.90 13.32
N ARG A 235 -7.51 -15.18 13.13
CA ARG A 235 -7.06 -16.30 13.97
C ARG A 235 -5.55 -16.52 13.90
N THR A 236 -4.97 -17.00 15.01
CA THR A 236 -3.52 -17.21 15.17
C THR A 236 -3.14 -18.67 15.42
N ASP A 237 -4.04 -19.59 15.15
CA ASP A 237 -3.88 -21.04 15.40
C ASP A 237 -3.19 -21.80 14.24
N GLY A 238 -2.63 -21.08 13.27
CA GLY A 238 -1.91 -21.62 12.13
C GLY A 238 -2.70 -21.70 10.82
N ALA A 239 -4.00 -21.38 10.83
CA ALA A 239 -4.80 -21.28 9.60
C ALA A 239 -4.42 -19.99 8.79
N TRP A 240 -4.04 -18.92 9.48
CA TRP A 240 -3.39 -17.78 8.89
C TRP A 240 -1.92 -17.75 9.26
N ILE A 241 -1.05 -17.46 8.29
CA ILE A 241 0.41 -17.38 8.46
C ILE A 241 0.89 -16.04 7.92
N ASP A 242 1.44 -15.19 8.80
CA ASP A 242 2.03 -13.90 8.42
C ASP A 242 3.36 -14.12 7.68
N PHE A 243 3.44 -13.57 6.45
CA PHE A 243 4.61 -13.74 5.55
C PHE A 243 5.47 -12.48 5.39
N GLY A 244 5.25 -11.44 6.19
CA GLY A 244 5.89 -10.14 6.00
C GLY A 244 5.34 -9.37 4.80
N GLU A 245 6.00 -8.28 4.45
CA GLU A 245 5.61 -7.38 3.34
C GLU A 245 6.12 -7.89 1.96
N ASN A 246 6.27 -9.21 1.78
CA ASN A 246 6.91 -9.78 0.60
C ASN A 246 5.98 -10.73 -0.15
N ASP A 247 5.19 -10.20 -1.06
CA ASP A 247 4.26 -10.96 -1.90
C ASP A 247 4.96 -12.04 -2.74
N THR A 248 6.22 -11.79 -3.14
CA THR A 248 7.03 -12.80 -3.84
C THR A 248 7.28 -14.04 -2.97
N ALA A 249 7.47 -13.86 -1.67
CA ALA A 249 7.63 -14.98 -0.74
C ALA A 249 6.31 -15.74 -0.55
N ILE A 250 5.17 -15.06 -0.54
CA ILE A 250 3.84 -15.69 -0.55
C ILE A 250 3.69 -16.55 -1.80
N ILE A 251 3.98 -16.03 -2.99
CA ILE A 251 3.89 -16.79 -4.25
C ILE A 251 4.78 -18.03 -4.24
N GLN A 252 6.02 -17.91 -3.77
CA GLN A 252 6.94 -19.05 -3.65
C GLN A 252 6.39 -20.14 -2.73
N SER A 253 5.68 -19.75 -1.68
CA SER A 253 5.07 -20.66 -0.71
C SER A 253 3.82 -21.32 -1.28
N LEU A 254 2.99 -20.60 -2.04
CA LEU A 254 1.85 -21.17 -2.75
C LEU A 254 2.26 -22.25 -3.75
N VAL A 255 3.34 -22.04 -4.49
CA VAL A 255 3.88 -23.06 -5.41
C VAL A 255 4.35 -24.32 -4.68
N LYS A 256 4.87 -24.19 -3.46
CA LYS A 256 5.32 -25.32 -2.63
C LYS A 256 4.17 -26.01 -1.90
N THR A 257 3.08 -25.30 -1.67
CA THR A 257 1.90 -25.78 -0.94
C THR A 257 0.65 -25.53 -1.77
N PRO A 258 0.39 -26.35 -2.81
CA PRO A 258 -0.66 -26.08 -3.80
C PRO A 258 -2.07 -25.95 -3.24
N THR A 259 -2.35 -26.53 -2.09
CA THR A 259 -3.66 -26.48 -1.42
C THR A 259 -3.87 -25.23 -0.56
N ALA A 260 -2.79 -24.46 -0.29
CA ALA A 260 -2.87 -23.21 0.46
C ALA A 260 -3.38 -22.06 -0.43
N MET A 261 -4.01 -21.09 0.20
CA MET A 261 -4.37 -19.81 -0.40
C MET A 261 -3.40 -18.71 0.05
N GLY A 262 -3.35 -17.62 -0.70
CA GLY A 262 -2.57 -16.43 -0.37
C GLY A 262 -3.37 -15.16 -0.60
N VAL A 263 -3.12 -14.17 0.24
CA VAL A 263 -3.64 -12.80 0.09
C VAL A 263 -2.50 -11.92 -0.37
N LEU A 264 -2.62 -11.31 -1.54
CA LEU A 264 -1.56 -10.51 -2.16
C LEU A 264 -2.14 -9.45 -3.12
N GLY A 265 -1.29 -8.52 -3.53
CA GLY A 265 -1.67 -7.52 -4.53
C GLY A 265 -1.88 -8.13 -5.92
N PHE A 266 -2.86 -7.62 -6.67
CA PHE A 266 -3.19 -8.14 -8.02
C PHE A 266 -1.99 -8.07 -8.99
N SER A 267 -1.17 -7.03 -8.92
CA SER A 267 0.01 -6.90 -9.77
C SER A 267 0.98 -8.09 -9.63
N TYR A 268 1.08 -8.67 -8.43
CA TYR A 268 1.91 -9.86 -8.20
C TYR A 268 1.28 -11.13 -8.77
N LEU A 269 -0.05 -11.25 -8.70
CA LEU A 269 -0.77 -12.34 -9.37
C LEU A 269 -0.53 -12.29 -10.87
N GLU A 270 -0.68 -11.12 -11.49
CA GLU A 270 -0.51 -10.92 -12.92
C GLU A 270 0.91 -11.25 -13.40
N GLN A 271 1.94 -10.75 -12.68
CA GLN A 271 3.35 -11.03 -12.98
C GLN A 271 3.75 -12.50 -12.80
N ASN A 272 2.97 -13.30 -12.07
CA ASN A 272 3.24 -14.70 -11.80
C ASN A 272 2.10 -15.64 -12.27
N ALA A 273 1.34 -15.19 -13.26
CA ALA A 273 0.19 -15.92 -13.80
C ALA A 273 0.56 -17.27 -14.45
N ASP A 274 1.83 -17.55 -14.65
CA ASP A 274 2.35 -18.86 -15.06
C ASP A 274 2.39 -19.89 -13.92
N ARG A 275 2.44 -19.46 -12.64
CA ARG A 275 2.67 -20.27 -11.44
C ARG A 275 1.48 -20.30 -10.48
N VAL A 276 0.75 -19.20 -10.39
CA VAL A 276 -0.40 -19.01 -9.49
C VAL A 276 -1.64 -18.60 -10.28
N LYS A 277 -2.80 -18.80 -9.70
CA LYS A 277 -4.10 -18.39 -10.23
C LYS A 277 -4.90 -17.67 -9.17
N GLY A 278 -5.75 -16.72 -9.57
CA GLY A 278 -6.69 -16.06 -8.69
C GLY A 278 -7.89 -16.95 -8.40
N ALA A 279 -8.30 -16.97 -7.14
CA ALA A 279 -9.58 -17.53 -6.76
C ALA A 279 -10.73 -16.65 -7.27
N HIS A 280 -11.86 -17.25 -7.60
CA HIS A 280 -13.09 -16.48 -7.80
C HIS A 280 -13.62 -15.97 -6.46
N LEU A 281 -14.21 -14.79 -6.49
CA LEU A 281 -14.92 -14.23 -5.35
C LEU A 281 -16.41 -14.08 -5.72
N SER A 282 -17.25 -14.97 -5.19
CA SER A 282 -18.68 -15.02 -5.54
C SER A 282 -18.92 -15.16 -7.05
N GLY A 283 -18.16 -16.03 -7.71
CA GLY A 283 -18.21 -16.28 -9.15
C GLY A 283 -17.45 -15.26 -10.03
N VAL A 284 -16.92 -14.18 -9.45
CA VAL A 284 -16.18 -13.14 -10.18
C VAL A 284 -14.70 -13.49 -10.23
N PRO A 285 -14.06 -13.57 -11.41
CA PRO A 285 -12.64 -13.89 -11.53
C PRO A 285 -11.74 -12.69 -11.15
N ALA A 286 -10.55 -12.99 -10.63
CA ALA A 286 -9.54 -11.99 -10.32
C ALA A 286 -8.81 -11.51 -11.59
N THR A 287 -9.48 -10.69 -12.41
CA THR A 287 -8.91 -10.07 -13.61
C THR A 287 -8.81 -8.57 -13.48
N PHE A 288 -7.94 -7.96 -14.30
CA PHE A 288 -7.81 -6.49 -14.31
C PHE A 288 -9.17 -5.78 -14.51
N GLU A 289 -10.00 -6.27 -15.42
CA GLU A 289 -11.31 -5.70 -15.71
C GLU A 289 -12.24 -5.73 -14.49
N MET A 290 -12.30 -6.88 -13.79
CA MET A 290 -13.17 -7.05 -12.63
C MET A 290 -12.68 -6.28 -11.40
N ILE A 291 -11.38 -6.07 -11.30
CA ILE A 291 -10.77 -5.24 -10.25
C ILE A 291 -11.01 -3.77 -10.54
N ASN A 292 -10.77 -3.34 -11.78
CA ASN A 292 -10.95 -1.95 -12.21
C ASN A 292 -12.43 -1.50 -12.15
N SER A 293 -13.37 -2.41 -12.46
CA SER A 293 -14.82 -2.13 -12.30
C SER A 293 -15.32 -2.20 -10.86
N GLY A 294 -14.50 -2.73 -9.92
CA GLY A 294 -14.90 -2.99 -8.55
C GLY A 294 -15.75 -4.27 -8.37
N GLU A 295 -16.05 -5.00 -9.43
CA GLU A 295 -16.89 -6.22 -9.38
C GLU A 295 -16.23 -7.34 -8.60
N TYR A 296 -14.89 -7.46 -8.63
CA TYR A 296 -14.17 -8.46 -7.82
C TYR A 296 -14.35 -8.24 -6.31
N GLY A 297 -14.68 -7.02 -5.88
CA GLY A 297 -15.12 -6.73 -4.52
C GLY A 297 -14.01 -6.69 -3.44
N LEU A 298 -12.75 -6.99 -3.79
CA LEU A 298 -11.57 -6.76 -2.95
C LEU A 298 -10.67 -5.68 -3.57
N SER A 299 -11.27 -4.75 -4.29
CA SER A 299 -10.60 -3.60 -4.86
C SER A 299 -11.30 -2.31 -4.46
N ARG A 300 -10.55 -1.23 -4.44
CA ARG A 300 -11.06 0.10 -4.13
C ARG A 300 -10.24 1.17 -4.83
N VAL A 301 -10.89 2.26 -5.18
CA VAL A 301 -10.21 3.46 -5.66
C VAL A 301 -9.43 4.09 -4.53
N MET A 302 -8.21 4.50 -4.83
CA MET A 302 -7.38 5.28 -3.93
C MET A 302 -7.36 6.74 -4.35
N PHE A 303 -7.35 7.61 -3.36
CA PHE A 303 -7.40 9.06 -3.54
C PHE A 303 -6.30 9.75 -2.76
N PHE A 304 -5.94 10.94 -3.22
CA PHE A 304 -5.52 12.00 -2.35
C PHE A 304 -6.45 13.21 -2.50
N TYR A 305 -6.70 13.89 -1.40
CA TYR A 305 -7.52 15.10 -1.35
C TYR A 305 -6.62 16.29 -1.13
N VAL A 306 -6.65 17.24 -2.06
CA VAL A 306 -5.88 18.48 -1.97
C VAL A 306 -6.70 19.54 -1.24
N LYS A 307 -6.06 20.26 -0.32
CA LYS A 307 -6.64 21.46 0.27
C LYS A 307 -6.26 22.63 -0.61
N ASP A 308 -7.19 23.07 -1.49
CA ASP A 308 -6.93 24.06 -2.53
C ASP A 308 -6.49 25.40 -1.94
N GLN A 309 -7.07 25.78 -0.81
CA GLN A 309 -6.72 26.99 -0.06
C GLN A 309 -5.24 27.00 0.41
N ASN A 310 -4.57 25.85 0.47
CA ASN A 310 -3.15 25.77 0.79
C ASN A 310 -2.22 25.92 -0.44
N LEU A 311 -2.74 25.90 -1.67
CA LEU A 311 -1.92 26.00 -2.88
C LEU A 311 -1.10 27.30 -2.92
N ALA A 312 -1.70 28.42 -2.51
CA ALA A 312 -1.03 29.71 -2.43
C ALA A 312 -0.14 29.88 -1.17
N LEU A 313 -0.28 29.01 -0.17
CA LEU A 313 0.36 29.12 1.13
C LEU A 313 1.56 28.17 1.31
N VAL A 314 1.56 27.05 0.58
CA VAL A 314 2.57 26.00 0.73
C VAL A 314 3.34 25.83 -0.58
N PRO A 315 4.57 26.37 -0.67
CA PRO A 315 5.37 26.30 -1.87
C PRO A 315 5.64 24.87 -2.33
N GLY A 316 5.49 24.61 -3.63
CA GLY A 316 5.69 23.30 -4.24
C GLY A 316 4.50 22.33 -4.11
N LEU A 317 3.39 22.75 -3.49
CA LEU A 317 2.24 21.87 -3.32
C LEU A 317 1.66 21.42 -4.67
N ILE A 318 1.44 22.36 -5.59
CA ILE A 318 0.94 22.01 -6.92
C ILE A 318 1.94 21.17 -7.72
N ASP A 319 3.24 21.48 -7.60
CA ASP A 319 4.30 20.71 -8.27
C ASP A 319 4.34 19.26 -7.75
N PHE A 320 4.07 19.04 -6.45
CA PHE A 320 3.97 17.70 -5.86
C PHE A 320 2.75 16.94 -6.38
N VAL A 321 1.59 17.62 -6.49
CA VAL A 321 0.37 17.03 -7.05
C VAL A 321 0.58 16.65 -8.53
N GLU A 322 1.24 17.51 -9.32
CA GLU A 322 1.64 17.20 -10.71
C GLU A 322 2.61 16.02 -10.79
N ALA A 323 3.60 15.97 -9.89
CA ALA A 323 4.56 14.86 -9.85
C ALA A 323 3.85 13.52 -9.57
N PHE A 324 2.85 13.51 -8.69
CA PHE A 324 2.07 12.31 -8.36
C PHE A 324 1.23 11.84 -9.56
N THR A 325 0.61 12.77 -10.30
CA THR A 325 -0.25 12.47 -11.45
C THR A 325 0.49 12.46 -12.80
N SER A 326 1.82 12.45 -12.77
CA SER A 326 2.62 12.28 -13.99
C SER A 326 2.55 10.85 -14.52
N ASP A 327 2.65 10.67 -15.84
CA ASP A 327 2.70 9.32 -16.45
C ASP A 327 3.89 8.50 -15.92
N SER A 328 4.99 9.15 -15.53
CA SER A 328 6.14 8.48 -14.93
C SER A 328 5.88 7.94 -13.52
N ALA A 329 4.86 8.47 -12.82
CA ALA A 329 4.47 8.02 -11.49
C ALA A 329 3.30 7.02 -11.57
N PHE A 330 2.11 7.48 -11.95
CA PHE A 330 0.87 6.69 -11.87
C PHE A 330 0.41 6.12 -13.23
N GLY A 331 1.20 6.31 -14.30
CA GLY A 331 0.91 5.77 -15.63
C GLY A 331 1.09 4.26 -15.72
N PRO A 332 0.73 3.65 -16.87
CA PRO A 332 0.79 2.19 -17.07
C PRO A 332 2.22 1.61 -17.03
N ASP A 333 3.23 2.44 -17.22
CA ASP A 333 4.65 2.10 -17.05
C ASP A 333 5.29 2.92 -15.92
N GLY A 334 4.47 3.47 -15.02
CA GLY A 334 4.90 4.33 -13.93
C GLY A 334 5.59 3.57 -12.79
N TYR A 335 6.49 4.25 -12.08
CA TYR A 335 7.25 3.59 -11.01
C TYR A 335 6.38 3.17 -9.80
N LEU A 336 5.14 3.65 -9.69
CA LEU A 336 4.23 3.23 -8.61
C LEU A 336 3.68 1.82 -8.82
N LEU A 337 3.75 1.27 -10.04
CA LEU A 337 3.43 -0.13 -10.30
C LEU A 337 4.33 -1.08 -9.51
N GLU A 338 5.61 -0.72 -9.34
CA GLU A 338 6.56 -1.49 -8.52
C GLU A 338 6.13 -1.58 -7.05
N LYS A 339 5.25 -0.65 -6.61
CA LYS A 339 4.65 -0.64 -5.27
C LYS A 339 3.29 -1.34 -5.22
N GLY A 340 2.81 -1.87 -6.34
CA GLY A 340 1.53 -2.55 -6.42
C GLY A 340 0.35 -1.68 -6.84
N LEU A 341 0.58 -0.42 -7.26
CA LEU A 341 -0.49 0.41 -7.80
C LEU A 341 -1.08 -0.26 -9.06
N ILE A 342 -2.40 -0.37 -9.11
CA ILE A 342 -3.12 -0.71 -10.34
C ILE A 342 -3.52 0.62 -10.98
N PRO A 343 -2.99 0.94 -12.18
CA PRO A 343 -3.24 2.24 -12.79
C PRO A 343 -4.70 2.39 -13.22
N LEU A 344 -5.19 3.62 -13.18
CA LEU A 344 -6.45 3.98 -13.84
C LEU A 344 -6.32 3.72 -15.35
N ASN A 345 -7.44 3.53 -16.04
CA ASN A 345 -7.47 3.50 -17.50
C ASN A 345 -7.07 4.87 -18.10
N ASP A 346 -6.82 4.92 -19.41
CA ASP A 346 -6.32 6.14 -20.09
C ASP A 346 -7.27 7.34 -19.95
N GLU A 347 -8.58 7.10 -20.01
CA GLU A 347 -9.61 8.14 -19.91
C GLU A 347 -9.64 8.74 -18.51
N ASP A 348 -9.69 7.91 -17.48
CA ASP A 348 -9.71 8.34 -16.09
C ASP A 348 -8.40 9.07 -15.72
N ARG A 349 -7.23 8.56 -16.15
CA ARG A 349 -5.95 9.27 -15.93
C ARG A 349 -5.94 10.64 -16.58
N ALA A 350 -6.47 10.76 -17.80
CA ALA A 350 -6.56 12.05 -18.47
C ALA A 350 -7.50 13.00 -17.71
N ALA A 351 -8.60 12.50 -17.16
CA ALA A 351 -9.52 13.29 -16.34
C ALA A 351 -8.83 13.78 -15.05
N GLN A 352 -8.05 12.93 -14.36
CA GLN A 352 -7.33 13.35 -13.16
C GLN A 352 -6.26 14.43 -13.47
N ARG A 353 -5.53 14.31 -14.58
CA ARG A 353 -4.60 15.36 -15.00
C ARG A 353 -5.31 16.66 -15.34
N ALA A 354 -6.49 16.62 -15.93
CA ALA A 354 -7.29 17.82 -16.20
C ALA A 354 -7.71 18.54 -14.90
N ILE A 355 -8.12 17.78 -13.88
CA ILE A 355 -8.41 18.31 -12.54
C ILE A 355 -7.18 19.02 -11.95
N VAL A 356 -5.99 18.42 -12.07
CA VAL A 356 -4.75 19.03 -11.56
C VAL A 356 -4.36 20.29 -12.34
N GLU A 357 -4.58 20.32 -13.64
CA GLU A 357 -4.34 21.54 -14.45
C GLU A 357 -5.34 22.67 -14.09
N GLU A 358 -6.59 22.33 -13.75
CA GLU A 358 -7.55 23.31 -13.23
C GLU A 358 -7.10 23.87 -11.87
N LEU A 359 -6.60 23.03 -10.96
CA LEU A 359 -6.02 23.48 -9.69
C LEU A 359 -4.87 24.45 -9.90
N LYS A 360 -3.98 24.14 -10.84
CA LYS A 360 -2.83 24.97 -11.17
C LYS A 360 -3.23 26.34 -11.71
N THR A 361 -4.23 26.39 -12.59
CA THR A 361 -4.74 27.64 -13.17
C THR A 361 -5.57 28.46 -12.19
N GLY A 362 -6.24 27.83 -11.26
CA GLY A 362 -7.02 28.47 -10.20
C GLY A 362 -6.16 28.98 -9.03
N ALA A 363 -4.93 28.50 -8.88
CA ALA A 363 -3.97 28.95 -7.86
C ALA A 363 -3.22 30.26 -8.24
N ASN A 364 -3.39 30.75 -9.47
CA ASN A 364 -2.86 32.00 -9.97
C ASN A 364 -3.91 33.11 -9.85
#